data_60e6fcbab0469cc325b36fe8e44847dc
#
_entry.id   60e6fcbab0469cc325b36fe8e44847dc
#
_cell.length_a   1.000
_cell.length_b   1.000
_cell.length_c   1.000
_cell.angle_alpha   90.00
_cell.angle_beta   90.00
_cell.angle_gamma   90.00
#
_symmetry.space_group_name_H-M   'P 1'
#
loop_
_entity.id
_entity.type
_entity.pdbx_description
1 polymer ?
#
loop_
_entity_poly.entity_id
_entity_poly.type
_entity_poly.pdbx_seq_one_letter_code
_entity_poly.pdbx_strand_id
1 'polypeptide(L)'
;AAHALGVEAKEIAQYADRCMFCVSEDFGAPIGSLVCGSKEFIYELRQTRRLLGGDLRQGGVAAAPAICALRHNILLLNEDNRRAEKLAEAIQGLDETRVRRVFHLGISEEDCGKDNSDLQDR
;
A
#
# COMPACT_ATOMS: atom_id res chain seq x y z
N ALA A 1 5.40 1.13 -5.73
CA ALA A 1 6.18 1.75 -6.83
C ALA A 1 7.59 1.16 -6.92
N ALA A 2 8.44 1.27 -5.88
CA ALA A 2 9.83 0.78 -5.91
C ALA A 2 9.92 -0.69 -6.35
N HIS A 3 9.07 -1.52 -5.78
CA HIS A 3 9.00 -2.94 -6.07
C HIS A 3 8.62 -3.24 -7.53
N ALA A 4 7.59 -2.56 -8.05
CA ALA A 4 7.19 -2.68 -9.45
C ALA A 4 8.27 -2.18 -10.44
N LEU A 5 9.08 -1.21 -10.03
CA LEU A 5 10.19 -0.69 -10.82
C LEU A 5 11.48 -1.51 -10.68
N GLY A 6 11.53 -2.49 -9.77
CA GLY A 6 12.72 -3.28 -9.51
C GLY A 6 13.88 -2.49 -8.89
N VAL A 7 13.58 -1.40 -8.17
CA VAL A 7 14.56 -0.52 -7.52
C VAL A 7 14.39 -0.55 -6.01
N GLU A 8 15.44 -0.16 -5.28
CA GLU A 8 15.35 0.01 -3.84
C GLU A 8 14.45 1.22 -3.48
N ALA A 9 13.65 1.09 -2.42
CA ALA A 9 12.76 2.17 -1.98
C ALA A 9 13.50 3.49 -1.71
N LYS A 10 14.76 3.41 -1.23
CA LYS A 10 15.63 4.55 -0.98
C LYS A 10 15.97 5.33 -2.26
N GLU A 11 16.01 4.66 -3.42
CA GLU A 11 16.33 5.31 -4.70
C GLU A 11 15.20 6.25 -5.15
N ILE A 12 13.98 5.93 -4.79
CA ILE A 12 12.84 6.84 -5.00
C ILE A 12 12.81 7.89 -3.89
N ALA A 13 12.95 7.48 -2.64
CA ALA A 13 12.82 8.37 -1.48
C ALA A 13 13.88 9.48 -1.45
N GLN A 14 15.06 9.30 -2.06
CA GLN A 14 16.13 10.31 -2.10
C GLN A 14 15.72 11.62 -2.81
N TYR A 15 14.69 11.61 -3.63
CA TYR A 15 14.17 12.79 -4.34
C TYR A 15 13.09 13.54 -3.54
N ALA A 16 12.81 13.12 -2.32
CA ALA A 16 11.79 13.73 -1.46
C ALA A 16 12.33 13.98 -0.05
N ASP A 17 12.03 15.14 0.50
CA ASP A 17 12.37 15.46 1.91
C ASP A 17 11.54 14.66 2.89
N ARG A 18 10.38 14.19 2.47
CA ARG A 18 9.40 13.49 3.30
C ARG A 18 8.64 12.48 2.46
N CYS A 19 8.34 11.34 3.05
CA CYS A 19 7.45 10.39 2.40
C CYS A 19 6.42 9.82 3.39
N MET A 20 5.28 9.44 2.86
CA MET A 20 4.23 8.75 3.60
C MET A 20 3.78 7.54 2.79
N PHE A 21 3.54 6.44 3.48
CA PHE A 21 2.96 5.25 2.88
C PHE A 21 2.04 4.52 3.86
N CYS A 22 1.02 3.87 3.32
CA CYS A 22 0.11 3.04 4.10
C CYS A 22 0.70 1.66 4.34
N VAL A 23 0.32 1.04 5.47
CA VAL A 23 0.67 -0.34 5.81
C VAL A 23 -0.56 -1.25 5.89
N SER A 24 -1.75 -0.69 5.68
CA SER A 24 -3.02 -1.39 5.79
C SER A 24 -3.50 -2.03 4.49
N GLU A 25 -2.97 -1.60 3.37
CA GLU A 25 -3.37 -2.14 2.06
C GLU A 25 -2.50 -3.35 1.72
N ASP A 26 -1.58 -3.21 0.80
CA ASP A 26 -0.75 -4.30 0.29
C ASP A 26 0.12 -5.00 1.36
N PHE A 27 0.45 -4.31 2.45
CA PHE A 27 1.20 -4.89 3.55
C PHE A 27 0.33 -5.70 4.53
N GLY A 28 -1.00 -5.50 4.52
CA GLY A 28 -1.94 -6.28 5.32
C GLY A 28 -1.94 -5.99 6.82
N ALA A 29 -1.44 -4.85 7.26
CA ALA A 29 -1.67 -4.40 8.63
C ALA A 29 -3.14 -3.94 8.77
N PRO A 30 -3.77 -4.12 9.93
CA PRO A 30 -5.19 -3.78 10.09
C PRO A 30 -5.47 -2.27 9.99
N ILE A 31 -4.47 -1.43 10.29
CA ILE A 31 -4.57 0.03 10.24
C ILE A 31 -3.18 0.64 10.23
N GLY A 32 -3.04 1.79 9.59
CA GLY A 32 -1.91 2.68 9.80
C GLY A 32 -1.28 3.22 8.53
N SER A 33 -0.64 4.36 8.72
CA SER A 33 0.26 4.99 7.74
C SER A 33 1.53 5.41 8.46
N LEU A 34 2.64 5.30 7.76
CA LEU A 34 3.95 5.70 8.25
C LEU A 34 4.40 6.96 7.54
N VAL A 35 4.97 7.88 8.31
CA VAL A 35 5.58 9.10 7.78
C VAL A 35 7.07 9.08 8.13
N CYS A 36 7.89 9.30 7.10
CA CYS A 36 9.35 9.39 7.20
C CYS A 36 9.80 10.81 6.87
N GLY A 37 10.82 11.29 7.56
CA GLY A 37 11.40 12.61 7.36
C GLY A 37 12.51 12.90 8.37
N SER A 38 12.98 14.16 8.43
CA SER A 38 13.98 14.57 9.41
C SER A 38 13.46 14.45 10.85
N LYS A 39 14.36 14.42 11.82
CA LYS A 39 13.99 14.34 13.25
C LYS A 39 13.13 15.53 13.66
N GLU A 40 13.48 16.71 13.20
CA GLU A 40 12.78 17.98 13.48
C GLU A 40 11.36 17.91 12.94
N PHE A 41 11.20 17.50 11.68
CA PHE A 41 9.90 17.32 11.05
C PHE A 41 9.03 16.30 11.79
N ILE A 42 9.59 15.14 12.15
CA ILE A 42 8.84 14.10 12.88
C ILE A 42 8.45 14.58 14.29
N TYR A 43 9.28 15.39 14.93
CA TYR A 43 8.94 16.01 16.22
C TYR A 43 7.72 16.94 16.08
N GLU A 44 7.73 17.86 15.12
CA GLU A 44 6.62 18.77 14.83
C GLU A 44 5.35 18.02 14.45
N LEU A 45 5.48 16.99 13.59
CA LEU A 45 4.37 16.14 13.16
C LEU A 45 3.70 15.43 14.34
N ARG A 46 4.46 14.97 15.32
CA ARG A 46 3.91 14.37 16.56
C ARG A 46 3.10 15.35 17.38
N GLN A 47 3.52 16.61 17.47
CA GLN A 47 2.74 17.65 18.14
C GLN A 47 1.44 17.92 17.38
N THR A 48 1.51 18.08 16.06
CA THR A 48 0.34 18.29 15.20
C THR A 48 -0.63 17.11 15.29
N ARG A 49 -0.12 15.87 15.25
CA ARG A 49 -0.94 14.66 15.42
C ARG A 49 -1.72 14.69 16.73
N ARG A 50 -1.07 15.10 17.82
CA ARG A 50 -1.70 15.22 19.16
C ARG A 50 -2.79 16.28 19.16
N LEU A 51 -2.55 17.44 18.56
CA LEU A 51 -3.52 18.53 18.44
C LEU A 51 -4.76 18.10 17.63
N LEU A 52 -4.57 17.28 16.62
CA LEU A 52 -5.65 16.76 15.76
C LEU A 52 -6.34 15.52 16.34
N GLY A 53 -6.03 15.10 17.57
CA GLY A 53 -6.65 13.94 18.20
C GLY A 53 -6.15 12.57 17.72
N GLY A 54 -5.06 12.53 16.94
CA GLY A 54 -4.47 11.29 16.41
C GLY A 54 -3.47 10.61 17.35
N ASP A 55 -3.38 11.00 18.62
CA ASP A 55 -2.44 10.42 19.59
C ASP A 55 -3.09 9.26 20.35
N LEU A 56 -2.80 8.04 19.90
CA LEU A 56 -3.30 6.81 20.52
C LEU A 56 -2.42 6.41 21.69
N ARG A 57 -2.99 6.33 22.91
CA ARG A 57 -2.28 5.89 24.13
C ARG A 57 -1.72 4.47 23.97
N GLN A 58 -2.50 3.56 23.37
CA GLN A 58 -2.12 2.17 23.12
C GLN A 58 -1.66 1.97 21.65
N GLY A 59 -0.91 2.91 21.10
CA GLY A 59 -0.43 2.88 19.72
C GLY A 59 0.35 1.60 19.34
N GLY A 60 0.88 0.87 20.34
CA GLY A 60 1.52 -0.42 20.12
C GLY A 60 0.63 -1.47 19.49
N VAL A 61 -0.69 -1.42 19.70
CA VAL A 61 -1.66 -2.33 19.08
C VAL A 61 -1.70 -2.15 17.56
N ALA A 62 -1.54 -0.92 17.08
CA ALA A 62 -1.44 -0.64 15.65
C ALA A 62 0.00 -0.81 15.11
N ALA A 63 1.01 -0.47 15.91
CA ALA A 63 2.40 -0.52 15.48
C ALA A 63 2.94 -1.96 15.35
N ALA A 64 2.54 -2.88 16.21
CA ALA A 64 3.04 -4.25 16.19
C ALA A 64 2.63 -5.00 14.89
N PRO A 65 1.36 -4.98 14.43
CA PRO A 65 0.99 -5.53 13.13
C PRO A 65 1.72 -4.86 11.97
N ALA A 66 1.91 -3.54 12.01
CA ALA A 66 2.64 -2.81 10.98
C ALA A 66 4.10 -3.25 10.88
N ILE A 67 4.78 -3.45 12.03
CA ILE A 67 6.15 -3.98 12.06
C ILE A 67 6.19 -5.42 11.50
N CYS A 68 5.23 -6.25 11.88
CA CYS A 68 5.10 -7.61 11.35
C CYS A 68 4.93 -7.60 9.83
N ALA A 69 4.02 -6.78 9.33
CA ALA A 69 3.75 -6.61 7.90
C ALA A 69 5.00 -6.17 7.12
N LEU A 70 5.72 -5.17 7.60
CA LEU A 70 6.96 -4.71 6.98
C LEU A 70 8.09 -5.75 6.99
N ARG A 71 8.12 -6.65 7.98
CA ARG A 71 9.15 -7.70 8.05
C ARG A 71 8.86 -8.92 7.18
N HIS A 72 7.60 -9.23 6.97
CA HIS A 72 7.21 -10.50 6.38
C HIS A 72 6.47 -10.38 5.05
N ASN A 73 5.76 -9.27 4.81
CA ASN A 73 4.85 -9.16 3.68
C ASN A 73 5.41 -8.37 2.48
N ILE A 74 6.60 -7.78 2.60
CA ILE A 74 7.22 -7.04 1.48
C ILE A 74 7.34 -7.90 0.22
N LEU A 75 7.68 -9.18 0.37
CA LEU A 75 7.84 -10.10 -0.77
C LEU A 75 6.50 -10.42 -1.46
N LEU A 76 5.38 -10.26 -0.77
CA LEU A 76 4.06 -10.50 -1.33
C LEU A 76 3.63 -9.41 -2.33
N LEU A 77 4.25 -8.23 -2.27
CA LEU A 77 4.00 -7.12 -3.22
C LEU A 77 4.26 -7.52 -4.68
N ASN A 78 5.17 -8.46 -4.93
CA ASN A 78 5.41 -8.99 -6.26
C ASN A 78 4.17 -9.66 -6.84
N GLU A 79 3.52 -10.47 -6.03
CA GLU A 79 2.36 -11.22 -6.44
C GLU A 79 1.15 -10.30 -6.65
N ASP A 80 0.98 -9.31 -5.79
CA ASP A 80 -0.08 -8.33 -5.91
C ASP A 80 0.09 -7.46 -7.17
N ASN A 81 1.32 -7.02 -7.47
CA ASN A 81 1.62 -6.31 -8.71
C ASN A 81 1.33 -7.18 -9.95
N ARG A 82 1.74 -8.46 -9.93
CA ARG A 82 1.49 -9.39 -11.03
C ARG A 82 -0.01 -9.60 -11.29
N ARG A 83 -0.80 -9.69 -10.22
CA ARG A 83 -2.27 -9.80 -10.32
C ARG A 83 -2.89 -8.53 -10.88
N ALA A 84 -2.42 -7.37 -10.43
CA ALA A 84 -2.86 -6.07 -10.92
C ALA A 84 -2.56 -5.89 -12.42
N GLU A 85 -1.38 -6.32 -12.88
CA GLU A 85 -0.99 -6.32 -14.29
C GLU A 85 -1.91 -7.21 -15.12
N LYS A 86 -2.13 -8.45 -14.71
CA LYS A 86 -3.04 -9.38 -15.40
C LYS A 86 -4.46 -8.81 -15.54
N LEU A 87 -4.96 -8.19 -14.47
CA LEU A 87 -6.28 -7.56 -14.52
C LEU A 87 -6.29 -6.34 -15.45
N ALA A 88 -5.24 -5.52 -15.41
CA ALA A 88 -5.13 -4.36 -16.29
C ALA A 88 -5.08 -4.79 -17.78
N GLU A 89 -4.34 -5.85 -18.12
CA GLU A 89 -4.28 -6.42 -19.47
C GLU A 89 -5.67 -6.90 -19.92
N ALA A 90 -6.42 -7.57 -19.05
CA ALA A 90 -7.76 -8.05 -19.37
C ALA A 90 -8.77 -6.92 -19.62
N ILE A 91 -8.55 -5.75 -19.00
CA ILE A 91 -9.44 -4.58 -19.12
C ILE A 91 -9.04 -3.64 -20.25
N GLN A 92 -7.81 -3.73 -20.78
CA GLN A 92 -7.32 -2.87 -21.88
C GLN A 92 -8.16 -2.92 -23.17
N GLY A 93 -9.02 -3.93 -23.34
CA GLY A 93 -9.99 -4.02 -24.44
C GLY A 93 -11.28 -3.22 -24.21
N LEU A 94 -11.48 -2.64 -23.04
CA LEU A 94 -12.65 -1.84 -22.70
C LEU A 94 -12.28 -0.35 -22.82
N ASP A 95 -12.95 0.35 -23.71
CA ASP A 95 -12.70 1.73 -24.15
C ASP A 95 -12.48 2.71 -22.97
N GLU A 96 -11.41 3.52 -23.06
CA GLU A 96 -11.08 4.72 -22.25
C GLU A 96 -11.14 4.66 -20.71
N THR A 97 -11.25 3.50 -20.08
CA THR A 97 -11.39 3.41 -18.64
C THR A 97 -10.03 3.39 -17.93
N ARG A 98 -9.70 4.43 -17.15
CA ARG A 98 -8.59 4.39 -16.20
C ARG A 98 -9.01 3.62 -14.97
N VAL A 99 -8.48 2.42 -14.79
CA VAL A 99 -8.75 1.58 -13.62
C VAL A 99 -7.57 1.65 -12.66
N ARG A 100 -7.85 2.06 -11.41
CA ARG A 100 -6.95 1.87 -10.28
C ARG A 100 -7.43 0.67 -9.48
N ARG A 101 -6.64 -0.39 -9.42
CA ARG A 101 -6.91 -1.56 -8.58
C ARG A 101 -5.85 -1.68 -7.50
N VAL A 102 -6.28 -1.97 -6.28
CA VAL A 102 -5.44 -2.27 -5.13
C VAL A 102 -5.88 -3.61 -4.60
N PHE A 103 -4.96 -4.54 -4.46
CA PHE A 103 -5.22 -5.86 -3.90
C PHE A 103 -4.77 -5.90 -2.45
N HIS A 104 -5.48 -6.67 -1.64
CA HIS A 104 -5.20 -6.88 -0.23
C HIS A 104 -4.82 -8.33 0.02
N LEU A 105 -4.14 -8.58 1.13
CA LEU A 105 -3.92 -9.95 1.61
C LEU A 105 -5.25 -10.70 1.73
N GLY A 106 -5.28 -11.90 1.16
CA GLY A 106 -6.48 -12.74 1.16
C GLY A 106 -7.26 -12.76 -0.15
N ILE A 107 -6.89 -11.94 -1.14
CA ILE A 107 -7.45 -12.04 -2.50
C ILE A 107 -6.63 -13.05 -3.29
N SER A 108 -7.28 -14.11 -3.75
CA SER A 108 -6.65 -15.16 -4.56
C SER A 108 -6.70 -14.86 -6.07
N GLU A 109 -5.95 -15.63 -6.88
CA GLU A 109 -6.08 -15.57 -8.35
C GLU A 109 -7.48 -15.91 -8.83
N GLU A 110 -8.17 -16.82 -8.14
CA GLU A 110 -9.54 -17.20 -8.48
C GLU A 110 -10.52 -16.04 -8.25
N ASP A 111 -10.32 -15.24 -7.21
CA ASP A 111 -11.15 -14.06 -6.95
C ASP A 111 -10.93 -12.98 -8.02
N CYS A 112 -9.72 -12.80 -8.52
CA CYS A 112 -9.42 -11.92 -9.64
C CYS A 112 -10.08 -12.39 -10.96
N GLY A 113 -10.21 -13.70 -11.16
CA GLY A 113 -10.86 -14.28 -12.33
C GLY A 113 -12.38 -14.07 -12.36
N LYS A 114 -13.03 -14.06 -11.20
CA LYS A 114 -14.47 -13.79 -11.08
C LYS A 114 -14.83 -12.35 -11.46
N ASP A 115 -14.01 -11.39 -11.06
CA ASP A 115 -14.20 -9.98 -11.46
C ASP A 115 -14.16 -9.78 -12.99
N ASN A 116 -13.40 -10.59 -13.71
CA ASN A 116 -13.29 -10.50 -15.18
C ASN A 116 -14.52 -11.07 -15.91
N SER A 117 -15.15 -12.12 -15.40
CA SER A 117 -16.35 -12.69 -16.01
C SER A 117 -17.55 -11.75 -15.90
N ASP A 118 -17.70 -11.08 -14.78
CA ASP A 118 -18.79 -10.13 -14.53
C ASP A 118 -18.67 -8.82 -15.34
N LEU A 119 -17.49 -8.51 -15.86
CA LEU A 119 -17.24 -7.32 -16.68
C LEU A 119 -17.47 -7.55 -18.17
N GLN A 120 -17.44 -8.81 -18.63
CA GLN A 120 -17.67 -9.16 -20.03
C GLN A 120 -19.16 -9.32 -20.38
N ASP A 121 -20.02 -9.49 -19.38
CA ASP A 121 -21.47 -9.67 -19.54
C ASP A 121 -22.27 -8.37 -19.40
N ARG A 122 -21.63 -7.19 -19.38
CA ARG A 122 -22.25 -5.87 -19.33
C ARG A 122 -21.89 -5.03 -20.55
#